data_88f09ee80e2c26b226d135319e1376d8
#
_entry.id   88f09ee80e2c26b226d135319e1376d8
#
_cell.length_a   1.000
_cell.length_b   1.000
_cell.length_c   1.000
_cell.angle_alpha   90.00
_cell.angle_beta   90.00
_cell.angle_gamma   90.00
#
_symmetry.space_group_name_H-M   'P 1'
#
loop_
_entity.id
_entity.type
_entity.pdbx_description
1 polymer ?
#
loop_
_entity_poly.entity_id
_entity_poly.type
_entity_poly.pdbx_seq_one_letter_code
_entity_poly.pdbx_strand_id
1 'polypeptide(L)'
;MAQLSTKIKKYLASNGVNTVDFSSDVLLQDDSNGSGPYIQAWNIDSVAQPNDSQLAAVDTAADLEERQNAVRATRKAAYADIGEQLDMQYKDNVNSTTTWKDHVAAVKSANPIPTE
;
A
#
# COMPACT_ATOMS: atom_id res chain seq x y z
N MET A 1 -1.80 13.06 -5.74
CA MET A 1 -0.35 13.14 -5.46
C MET A 1 0.01 12.19 -4.32
N ALA A 2 1.03 11.38 -4.50
CA ALA A 2 1.42 10.39 -3.51
C ALA A 2 2.22 11.01 -2.36
N GLN A 3 2.28 10.30 -1.24
CA GLN A 3 3.09 10.69 -0.09
C GLN A 3 4.58 10.55 -0.42
N LEU A 4 5.40 11.39 0.20
CA LEU A 4 6.85 11.38 -0.01
C LEU A 4 7.46 10.00 0.30
N SER A 5 7.03 9.37 1.40
CA SER A 5 7.54 8.03 1.77
C SER A 5 7.27 6.99 0.68
N THR A 6 6.11 7.01 0.07
CA THR A 6 5.75 6.06 -1.00
C THR A 6 6.59 6.32 -2.24
N LYS A 7 6.80 7.58 -2.60
CA LYS A 7 7.65 7.95 -3.74
C LYS A 7 9.10 7.50 -3.52
N ILE A 8 9.62 7.67 -2.32
CA ILE A 8 10.97 7.21 -1.98
C ILE A 8 11.07 5.69 -2.11
N LYS A 9 10.09 4.95 -1.61
CA LYS A 9 10.06 3.49 -1.77
C LYS A 9 10.09 3.07 -3.24
N LYS A 10 9.31 3.74 -4.08
CA LYS A 10 9.27 3.46 -5.53
C LYS A 10 10.60 3.79 -6.20
N TYR A 11 11.19 4.92 -5.86
CA TYR A 11 12.50 5.30 -6.36
C TYR A 11 13.57 4.27 -5.99
N LEU A 12 13.61 3.85 -4.72
CA LEU A 12 14.57 2.86 -4.25
C LEU A 12 14.35 1.50 -4.93
N ALA A 13 13.09 1.07 -5.07
CA ALA A 13 12.77 -0.20 -5.74
C ALA A 13 13.25 -0.20 -7.19
N SER A 14 13.13 0.92 -7.90
CA SER A 14 13.62 1.03 -9.28
C SER A 14 15.15 1.00 -9.37
N ASN A 15 15.84 1.17 -8.25
CA ASN A 15 17.30 1.10 -8.14
C ASN A 15 17.77 -0.17 -7.40
N GLY A 16 16.89 -1.16 -7.25
CA GLY A 16 17.22 -2.45 -6.66
C GLY A 16 17.15 -2.53 -5.15
N VAL A 17 16.68 -1.49 -4.47
CA VAL A 17 16.52 -1.47 -3.00
C VAL A 17 15.05 -1.64 -2.65
N ASN A 18 14.70 -2.80 -2.11
CA ASN A 18 13.29 -3.18 -1.88
C ASN A 18 12.80 -2.92 -0.45
N THR A 19 13.69 -2.55 0.46
CA THR A 19 13.33 -2.25 1.85
C THR A 19 14.01 -0.96 2.29
N VAL A 20 13.31 -0.18 3.09
CA VAL A 20 13.85 1.07 3.66
C VAL A 20 13.28 1.26 5.06
N ASP A 21 14.14 1.67 6.00
CA ASP A 21 13.74 1.99 7.36
C ASP A 21 13.73 3.52 7.51
N PHE A 22 12.55 4.10 7.69
CA PHE A 22 12.39 5.55 7.84
C PHE A 22 12.77 6.06 9.23
N SER A 23 13.28 5.19 10.09
CA SER A 23 13.85 5.60 11.39
C SER A 23 15.38 5.62 11.40
N SER A 24 16.01 5.08 10.34
CA SER A 24 17.49 5.02 10.26
C SER A 24 18.03 5.29 8.86
N ASP A 25 17.51 4.62 7.84
CA ASP A 25 18.03 4.72 6.46
C ASP A 25 17.73 6.07 5.82
N VAL A 26 16.50 6.54 5.98
CA VAL A 26 16.03 7.82 5.45
C VAL A 26 15.19 8.49 6.52
N LEU A 27 15.56 9.70 6.90
CA LEU A 27 14.79 10.46 7.88
C LEU A 27 13.99 11.55 7.17
N LEU A 28 12.68 11.55 7.42
CA LEU A 28 11.76 12.54 6.87
C LEU A 28 11.35 13.49 7.99
N GLN A 29 11.11 14.74 7.63
CA GLN A 29 10.67 15.76 8.57
C GLN A 29 9.65 16.68 7.91
N ASP A 30 8.64 17.08 8.69
CA ASP A 30 7.68 18.10 8.30
C ASP A 30 7.69 19.19 9.36
N ASP A 31 8.08 20.39 8.98
CA ASP A 31 8.22 21.52 9.91
C ASP A 31 6.87 22.19 10.23
N SER A 32 5.77 21.65 9.71
CA SER A 32 4.41 22.16 9.92
C SER A 32 4.25 23.62 9.47
N ASN A 33 4.96 23.98 8.39
CA ASN A 33 4.92 25.34 7.83
C ASN A 33 4.14 25.42 6.50
N GLY A 34 3.40 24.34 6.14
CA GLY A 34 2.64 24.28 4.91
C GLY A 34 3.44 23.78 3.69
N SER A 35 4.76 23.59 3.82
CA SER A 35 5.59 23.08 2.71
C SER A 35 5.60 21.57 2.59
N GLY A 36 5.07 20.87 3.59
CA GLY A 36 4.99 19.41 3.62
C GLY A 36 6.29 18.74 4.04
N PRO A 37 6.33 17.41 4.00
CA PRO A 37 7.50 16.65 4.41
C PRO A 37 8.65 16.76 3.40
N TYR A 38 9.86 16.61 3.92
CA TYR A 38 11.09 16.61 3.12
C TYR A 38 12.08 15.60 3.69
N ILE A 39 13.11 15.27 2.89
CA ILE A 39 14.17 14.36 3.32
C ILE A 39 15.14 15.15 4.22
N GLN A 40 15.14 14.81 5.50
CA GLN A 40 16.04 15.44 6.47
C GLN A 40 17.44 14.82 6.42
N ALA A 41 17.51 13.48 6.26
CA ALA A 41 18.78 12.76 6.17
C ALA A 41 18.63 11.56 5.23
N TRP A 42 19.70 11.30 4.49
CA TRP A 42 19.78 10.18 3.55
C TRP A 42 21.02 9.36 3.89
N ASN A 43 20.83 8.17 4.45
CA ASN A 43 21.89 7.30 4.94
C ASN A 43 22.09 6.03 4.10
N ILE A 44 21.56 6.02 2.88
CA ILE A 44 21.69 4.88 1.95
C ILE A 44 22.88 5.18 1.03
N ASP A 45 23.93 4.38 1.14
CA ASP A 45 25.16 4.58 0.36
C ASP A 45 25.04 4.03 -1.07
N SER A 46 24.22 2.98 -1.27
CA SER A 46 24.13 2.28 -2.55
C SER A 46 23.33 3.05 -3.61
N VAL A 47 22.50 3.99 -3.20
CA VAL A 47 21.63 4.78 -4.10
C VAL A 47 21.70 6.24 -3.68
N ALA A 48 21.89 7.14 -4.63
CA ALA A 48 21.93 8.58 -4.36
C ALA A 48 20.55 9.10 -3.95
N GLN A 49 20.53 10.13 -3.10
CA GLN A 49 19.28 10.80 -2.71
C GLN A 49 18.56 11.33 -3.94
N PRO A 50 17.25 11.08 -4.09
CA PRO A 50 16.51 11.55 -5.26
C PRO A 50 16.31 13.06 -5.21
N ASN A 51 16.30 13.68 -6.39
CA ASN A 51 15.89 15.07 -6.54
C ASN A 51 14.39 15.16 -6.83
N ASP A 52 13.85 16.37 -6.92
CA ASP A 52 12.43 16.59 -7.16
C ASP A 52 11.94 15.96 -8.47
N SER A 53 12.77 16.02 -9.52
CA SER A 53 12.44 15.43 -10.81
C SER A 53 12.34 13.91 -10.74
N GLN A 54 13.24 13.27 -10.02
CA GLN A 54 13.21 11.81 -9.82
C GLN A 54 12.00 11.37 -9.00
N LEU A 55 11.63 12.14 -7.98
CA LEU A 55 10.43 11.88 -7.18
C LEU A 55 9.17 12.09 -8.01
N ALA A 56 9.12 13.12 -8.84
CA ALA A 56 8.00 13.36 -9.73
C ALA A 56 7.82 12.21 -10.73
N ALA A 57 8.92 11.63 -11.20
CA ALA A 57 8.88 10.52 -12.16
C ALA A 57 8.20 9.26 -11.61
N VAL A 58 8.21 9.05 -10.29
CA VAL A 58 7.59 7.89 -9.65
C VAL A 58 6.24 8.21 -9.00
N ASP A 59 5.77 9.44 -9.08
CA ASP A 59 4.54 9.86 -8.40
C ASP A 59 3.31 9.06 -8.86
N THR A 60 3.15 8.84 -10.15
CA THR A 60 2.02 8.10 -10.70
C THR A 60 1.97 6.66 -10.17
N ALA A 61 3.12 5.97 -10.16
CA ALA A 61 3.20 4.61 -9.63
C ALA A 61 2.98 4.57 -8.12
N ALA A 62 3.50 5.56 -7.40
CA ALA A 62 3.30 5.67 -5.96
C ALA A 62 1.84 5.95 -5.61
N ASP A 63 1.20 6.84 -6.35
CA ASP A 63 -0.22 7.15 -6.17
C ASP A 63 -1.10 5.93 -6.43
N LEU A 64 -0.79 5.16 -7.49
CA LEU A 64 -1.51 3.93 -7.77
C LEU A 64 -1.39 2.93 -6.62
N GLU A 65 -0.18 2.74 -6.08
CA GLU A 65 0.03 1.84 -4.95
C GLU A 65 -0.77 2.28 -3.73
N GLU A 66 -0.80 3.57 -3.41
CA GLU A 66 -1.58 4.08 -2.29
C GLU A 66 -3.07 3.83 -2.48
N ARG A 67 -3.60 4.04 -3.68
CA ARG A 67 -5.00 3.75 -4.00
C ARG A 67 -5.30 2.26 -3.92
N GLN A 68 -4.40 1.41 -4.40
CA GLN A 68 -4.55 -0.04 -4.26
C GLN A 68 -4.56 -0.48 -2.80
N ASN A 69 -3.67 0.07 -1.99
CA ASN A 69 -3.59 -0.25 -0.57
C ASN A 69 -4.84 0.23 0.18
N ALA A 70 -5.39 1.38 -0.19
CA ALA A 70 -6.65 1.88 0.38
C ALA A 70 -7.80 0.92 0.08
N VAL A 71 -7.88 0.37 -1.14
CA VAL A 71 -8.91 -0.61 -1.51
C VAL A 71 -8.71 -1.92 -0.72
N ARG A 72 -7.47 -2.37 -0.56
CA ARG A 72 -7.18 -3.57 0.23
C ARG A 72 -7.61 -3.40 1.68
N ALA A 73 -7.39 -2.22 2.26
CA ALA A 73 -7.83 -1.91 3.62
C ALA A 73 -9.37 -1.90 3.72
N THR A 74 -10.05 -1.36 2.72
CA THR A 74 -11.51 -1.38 2.65
C THR A 74 -12.05 -2.80 2.57
N ARG A 75 -11.43 -3.64 1.73
CA ARG A 75 -11.79 -5.07 1.64
C ARG A 75 -11.61 -5.77 2.96
N LYS A 76 -10.47 -5.53 3.62
CA LYS A 76 -10.17 -6.16 4.91
C LYS A 76 -11.25 -5.83 5.96
N ALA A 77 -11.70 -4.58 5.99
CA ALA A 77 -12.75 -4.14 6.90
C ALA A 77 -14.12 -4.72 6.52
N ALA A 78 -14.35 -5.01 5.24
CA ALA A 78 -15.63 -5.50 4.74
C ALA A 78 -15.76 -7.03 4.87
N TYR A 79 -14.65 -7.77 4.96
CA TYR A 79 -14.71 -9.23 5.17
C TYR A 79 -15.25 -9.51 6.57
N ALA A 80 -16.05 -10.56 6.68
CA ALA A 80 -16.45 -11.11 7.98
C ALA A 80 -15.19 -11.51 8.77
N ASP A 81 -15.28 -11.58 10.10
CA ASP A 81 -14.12 -11.99 10.89
C ASP A 81 -13.72 -13.44 10.53
N ILE A 82 -12.51 -13.83 10.90
CA ILE A 82 -11.94 -15.11 10.48
C ILE A 82 -12.76 -16.28 11.04
N GLY A 83 -13.30 -16.16 12.25
CA GLY A 83 -14.16 -17.20 12.85
C GLY A 83 -15.43 -17.40 12.06
N GLU A 84 -16.07 -16.32 11.62
CA GLU A 84 -17.28 -16.40 10.78
C GLU A 84 -16.97 -16.98 9.41
N GLN A 85 -15.84 -16.62 8.80
CA GLN A 85 -15.45 -17.17 7.51
C GLN A 85 -15.16 -18.66 7.60
N LEU A 86 -14.51 -19.12 8.68
CA LEU A 86 -14.28 -20.54 8.90
C LEU A 86 -15.60 -21.30 9.08
N ASP A 87 -16.57 -20.71 9.78
CA ASP A 87 -17.90 -21.29 9.94
C ASP A 87 -18.64 -21.37 8.59
N MET A 88 -18.51 -20.35 7.75
CA MET A 88 -19.05 -20.39 6.38
C MET A 88 -18.47 -21.54 5.58
N GLN A 89 -17.14 -21.75 5.66
CA GLN A 89 -16.47 -22.87 4.98
C GLN A 89 -16.97 -24.22 5.48
N TYR A 90 -17.13 -24.35 6.78
CA TYR A 90 -17.65 -25.59 7.37
C TYR A 90 -19.06 -25.88 6.89
N LYS A 91 -19.97 -24.90 6.96
CA LYS A 91 -21.34 -25.03 6.53
C LYS A 91 -21.45 -25.33 5.03
N ASP A 92 -20.61 -24.67 4.22
CA ASP A 92 -20.58 -24.92 2.78
C ASP A 92 -20.18 -26.36 2.48
N ASN A 93 -19.22 -26.89 3.23
CA ASN A 93 -18.79 -28.28 3.06
C ASN A 93 -19.88 -29.27 3.45
N VAL A 94 -20.58 -29.01 4.54
CA VAL A 94 -21.67 -29.89 5.03
C VAL A 94 -22.88 -29.79 4.14
N ASN A 95 -23.26 -28.61 3.68
CA ASN A 95 -24.51 -28.36 2.95
C ASN A 95 -24.34 -28.27 1.43
N SER A 96 -23.08 -28.40 0.93
CA SER A 96 -22.76 -28.26 -0.50
C SER A 96 -23.19 -26.90 -1.07
N THR A 97 -22.91 -25.82 -0.31
CA THR A 97 -23.26 -24.46 -0.67
C THR A 97 -21.99 -23.65 -0.99
N THR A 98 -22.15 -22.39 -1.40
CA THR A 98 -21.04 -21.50 -1.78
C THR A 98 -21.07 -20.18 -1.02
N THR A 99 -21.58 -20.17 0.21
CA THR A 99 -21.78 -18.97 1.01
C THR A 99 -20.47 -18.19 1.20
N TRP A 100 -19.37 -18.87 1.55
CA TRP A 100 -18.06 -18.22 1.74
C TRP A 100 -17.52 -17.66 0.44
N LYS A 101 -17.54 -18.45 -0.62
CA LYS A 101 -17.08 -18.01 -1.94
C LYS A 101 -17.85 -16.77 -2.41
N ASP A 102 -19.18 -16.78 -2.22
CA ASP A 102 -20.05 -15.68 -2.62
C ASP A 102 -19.78 -14.43 -1.79
N HIS A 103 -19.51 -14.57 -0.49
CA HIS A 103 -19.15 -13.46 0.40
C HIS A 103 -17.85 -12.79 -0.07
N VAL A 104 -16.80 -13.58 -0.32
CA VAL A 104 -15.51 -13.07 -0.78
C VAL A 104 -15.65 -12.38 -2.13
N ALA A 105 -16.37 -13.00 -3.07
CA ALA A 105 -16.61 -12.44 -4.38
C ALA A 105 -17.37 -11.11 -4.31
N ALA A 106 -18.36 -11.00 -3.43
CA ALA A 106 -19.14 -9.77 -3.26
C ALA A 106 -18.28 -8.63 -2.74
N VAL A 107 -17.40 -8.88 -1.76
CA VAL A 107 -16.49 -7.87 -1.22
C VAL A 107 -15.53 -7.38 -2.30
N LYS A 108 -14.96 -8.30 -3.07
CA LYS A 108 -14.03 -7.95 -4.15
C LYS A 108 -14.71 -7.17 -5.28
N SER A 109 -15.93 -7.55 -5.62
CA SER A 109 -16.71 -6.89 -6.68
C SER A 109 -17.12 -5.47 -6.28
N ALA A 110 -17.46 -5.27 -5.00
CA ALA A 110 -17.83 -3.95 -4.47
C ALA A 110 -16.61 -3.02 -4.33
N ASN A 111 -15.40 -3.57 -4.24
CA ASN A 111 -14.18 -2.83 -4.00
C ASN A 111 -13.09 -3.25 -5.01
N PRO A 112 -13.22 -2.87 -6.29
CA PRO A 112 -12.25 -3.27 -7.31
C PRO A 112 -10.89 -2.60 -7.08
N ILE A 113 -9.82 -3.33 -7.33
CA ILE A 113 -8.46 -2.80 -7.20
C ILE A 113 -8.13 -1.98 -8.44
N PRO A 114 -7.73 -0.71 -8.30
CA PRO A 114 -7.37 0.12 -9.45
C PRO A 114 -6.13 -0.43 -10.15
N THR A 115 -6.08 -0.28 -11.47
CA THR A 115 -4.95 -0.72 -12.29
C THR A 115 -4.19 0.46 -12.91
N GLU A 116 -4.75 1.67 -12.79
CA GLU A 116 -4.12 2.89 -13.29
C GLU A 116 -4.76 4.16 -12.67
#